data_33c782bf3b20bd22df59f0ee5020be4d
#
_entry.id   33c782bf3b20bd22df59f0ee5020be4d
#
_cell.length_a   1.000
_cell.length_b   1.000
_cell.length_c   1.000
_cell.angle_alpha   90.00
_cell.angle_beta   90.00
_cell.angle_gamma   90.00
#
_symmetry.space_group_name_H-M   'P 1'
#
loop_
_entity.id
_entity.type
_entity.pdbx_description
1 polymer ?
#
loop_
_entity_poly.entity_id
_entity_poly.type
_entity_poly.pdbx_seq_one_letter_code
_entity_poly.pdbx_strand_id
1 'polypeptide(L)'
;YPDTYQFNTPHNAVYAINKMLVNFDEKYTDDLRQKVTDSGYSIREILTIAFLVERETDGTDRGKIASVIYNRLNNPSSGTMGYLQIDATLAFLNGGKVPTEADKAIDSPYNTYLYKGLPPAPIANPGLDAIKAALDPEKTGYFYYALGDDNTHSFFKTLDAQQRFLRTQTRYN
;
A
#
# COMPACT_ATOMS: atom_id res chain seq x y z
N TYR A 1 -7.03 -0.94 14.61
CA TYR A 1 -7.02 0.34 13.91
C TYR A 1 -5.99 1.27 14.58
N PRO A 2 -5.19 2.05 13.83
CA PRO A 2 -4.25 3.02 14.39
C PRO A 2 -5.00 4.21 14.98
N ASP A 3 -4.89 4.37 16.30
CA ASP A 3 -5.54 5.46 17.06
C ASP A 3 -4.87 5.62 18.43
N THR A 4 -5.24 6.65 19.17
CA THR A 4 -4.82 6.82 20.56
C THR A 4 -5.81 6.11 21.49
N TYR A 5 -5.32 5.17 22.28
CA TYR A 5 -6.12 4.38 23.21
C TYR A 5 -5.74 4.66 24.65
N GLN A 6 -6.73 4.98 25.47
CA GLN A 6 -6.56 5.08 26.92
C GLN A 6 -6.87 3.74 27.58
N PHE A 7 -5.98 3.26 28.41
CA PHE A 7 -6.15 2.04 29.18
C PHE A 7 -6.04 2.32 30.66
N ASN A 8 -6.99 1.78 31.44
CA ASN A 8 -6.88 1.77 32.89
C ASN A 8 -5.98 0.61 33.31
N THR A 9 -5.04 0.85 34.21
CA THR A 9 -4.19 -0.20 34.77
C THR A 9 -4.78 -0.74 36.09
N PRO A 10 -4.74 -2.08 36.33
CA PRO A 10 -4.25 -3.12 35.42
C PRO A 10 -5.28 -3.51 34.36
N HIS A 11 -4.83 -3.80 33.14
CA HIS A 11 -5.66 -4.36 32.06
C HIS A 11 -4.95 -5.58 31.42
N ASN A 12 -5.71 -6.47 30.81
CA ASN A 12 -5.17 -7.62 30.12
C ASN A 12 -5.11 -7.38 28.60
N ALA A 13 -4.31 -8.19 27.89
CA ALA A 13 -4.12 -8.07 26.45
C ALA A 13 -5.44 -8.22 25.67
N VAL A 14 -6.35 -9.10 26.12
CA VAL A 14 -7.66 -9.32 25.48
C VAL A 14 -8.47 -8.04 25.47
N TYR A 15 -8.52 -7.33 26.60
CA TYR A 15 -9.21 -6.04 26.70
C TYR A 15 -8.64 -5.01 25.73
N ALA A 16 -7.30 -4.92 25.66
CA ALA A 16 -6.63 -4.00 24.75
C ALA A 16 -6.94 -4.32 23.28
N ILE A 17 -6.85 -5.59 22.89
CA ILE A 17 -7.17 -6.05 21.53
C ILE A 17 -8.64 -5.77 21.19
N ASN A 18 -9.57 -6.12 22.08
CA ASN A 18 -10.99 -5.87 21.87
C ASN A 18 -11.29 -4.38 21.67
N LYS A 19 -10.66 -3.49 22.43
CA LYS A 19 -10.84 -2.05 22.29
C LYS A 19 -10.37 -1.56 20.89
N MET A 20 -9.26 -2.11 20.40
CA MET A 20 -8.77 -1.80 19.03
C MET A 20 -9.69 -2.34 17.93
N LEU A 21 -10.28 -3.53 18.15
CA LEU A 21 -11.23 -4.13 17.20
C LEU A 21 -12.57 -3.37 17.19
N VAL A 22 -13.10 -2.99 18.34
CA VAL A 22 -14.34 -2.18 18.44
C VAL A 22 -14.15 -0.84 17.72
N ASN A 23 -13.03 -0.14 17.96
CA ASN A 23 -12.73 1.09 17.25
C ASN A 23 -12.63 0.89 15.71
N PHE A 24 -12.09 -0.23 15.26
CA PHE A 24 -12.09 -0.56 13.82
C PHE A 24 -13.51 -0.77 13.32
N ASP A 25 -14.34 -1.51 14.04
CA ASP A 25 -15.72 -1.81 13.68
C ASP A 25 -16.57 -0.54 13.56
N GLU A 26 -16.41 0.41 14.50
CA GLU A 26 -17.07 1.73 14.46
C GLU A 26 -16.66 2.56 13.23
N LYS A 27 -15.39 2.48 12.81
CA LYS A 27 -14.89 3.19 11.63
C LYS A 27 -15.20 2.47 10.32
N TYR A 28 -15.40 1.16 10.36
CA TYR A 28 -15.79 0.32 9.23
C TYR A 28 -17.31 0.35 9.06
N THR A 29 -17.80 1.51 8.63
CA THR A 29 -19.22 1.83 8.45
C THR A 29 -19.91 0.93 7.41
N ASP A 30 -21.25 0.93 7.40
CA ASP A 30 -22.03 0.18 6.41
C ASP A 30 -21.73 0.62 4.98
N ASP A 31 -21.45 1.91 4.74
CA ASP A 31 -20.98 2.39 3.43
C ASP A 31 -19.66 1.74 3.01
N LEU A 32 -18.69 1.66 3.91
CA LEU A 32 -17.42 1.01 3.62
C LEU A 32 -17.58 -0.51 3.41
N ARG A 33 -18.46 -1.16 4.19
CA ARG A 33 -18.81 -2.59 4.01
C ARG A 33 -19.41 -2.85 2.64
N GLN A 34 -20.33 -1.96 2.22
CA GLN A 34 -20.94 -2.05 0.90
C GLN A 34 -19.89 -1.87 -0.21
N LYS A 35 -19.02 -0.88 -0.08
CA LYS A 35 -17.92 -0.65 -1.05
C LYS A 35 -16.97 -1.85 -1.15
N VAL A 36 -16.66 -2.52 -0.04
CA VAL A 36 -15.88 -3.77 -0.07
C VAL A 36 -16.63 -4.83 -0.88
N THR A 37 -17.92 -5.02 -0.61
CA THR A 37 -18.76 -5.98 -1.36
C THR A 37 -18.79 -5.67 -2.85
N ASP A 38 -18.97 -4.41 -3.22
CA ASP A 38 -19.06 -3.94 -4.61
C ASP A 38 -17.72 -4.03 -5.34
N SER A 39 -16.60 -3.95 -4.61
CA SER A 39 -15.26 -4.05 -5.19
C SER A 39 -14.90 -5.44 -5.72
N GLY A 40 -15.58 -6.48 -5.23
CA GLY A 40 -15.25 -7.88 -5.51
C GLY A 40 -13.99 -8.40 -4.80
N TYR A 41 -13.33 -7.57 -3.98
CA TYR A 41 -12.20 -7.95 -3.13
C TYR A 41 -12.68 -8.28 -1.71
N SER A 42 -11.98 -9.17 -1.04
CA SER A 42 -12.19 -9.40 0.40
C SER A 42 -11.69 -8.21 1.21
N ILE A 43 -12.22 -8.04 2.44
CA ILE A 43 -11.71 -7.02 3.36
C ILE A 43 -10.20 -7.18 3.62
N ARG A 44 -9.68 -8.41 3.64
CA ARG A 44 -8.25 -8.68 3.78
C ARG A 44 -7.45 -8.10 2.63
N GLU A 45 -7.91 -8.27 1.39
CA GLU A 45 -7.25 -7.72 0.20
C GLU A 45 -7.32 -6.21 0.18
N ILE A 46 -8.46 -5.61 0.53
CA ILE A 46 -8.60 -4.16 0.66
C ILE A 46 -7.64 -3.60 1.71
N LEU A 47 -7.55 -4.23 2.89
CA LEU A 47 -6.60 -3.81 3.93
C LEU A 47 -5.14 -4.02 3.49
N THR A 48 -4.88 -5.05 2.67
CA THR A 48 -3.56 -5.29 2.08
C THR A 48 -3.18 -4.20 1.07
N ILE A 49 -4.11 -3.78 0.22
CA ILE A 49 -3.89 -2.64 -0.69
C ILE A 49 -3.73 -1.35 0.10
N ALA A 50 -4.60 -1.12 1.10
CA ALA A 50 -4.56 0.09 1.91
C ALA A 50 -3.23 0.25 2.67
N PHE A 51 -2.65 -0.84 3.21
CA PHE A 51 -1.34 -0.73 3.85
C PHE A 51 -0.23 -0.39 2.85
N LEU A 52 -0.28 -0.94 1.62
CA LEU A 52 0.69 -0.58 0.58
C LEU A 52 0.59 0.91 0.26
N VAL A 53 -0.63 1.42 0.07
CA VAL A 53 -0.87 2.86 -0.13
C VAL A 53 -0.32 3.69 1.03
N GLU A 54 -0.61 3.32 2.28
CA GLU A 54 -0.17 4.04 3.48
C GLU A 54 1.35 4.10 3.61
N ARG A 55 2.05 3.07 3.14
CA ARG A 55 3.52 3.00 3.21
C ARG A 55 4.23 3.73 2.08
N GLU A 56 3.53 3.99 0.97
CA GLU A 56 4.08 4.68 -0.19
C GLU A 56 3.89 6.21 -0.12
N THR A 57 2.86 6.68 0.57
CA THR A 57 2.58 8.12 0.67
C THR A 57 1.83 8.49 1.94
N ASP A 58 2.13 9.65 2.48
CA ASP A 58 1.36 10.34 3.54
C ASP A 58 0.49 11.49 2.99
N GLY A 59 0.55 11.72 1.69
CA GLY A 59 -0.01 12.87 1.00
C GLY A 59 -1.40 12.68 0.40
N THR A 60 -1.74 13.61 -0.49
CA THR A 60 -3.05 13.70 -1.16
C THR A 60 -3.16 12.79 -2.38
N ASP A 61 -2.11 12.07 -2.75
CA ASP A 61 -2.02 11.23 -3.95
C ASP A 61 -2.33 9.75 -3.70
N ARG A 62 -2.86 9.41 -2.50
CA ARG A 62 -3.26 8.03 -2.14
C ARG A 62 -4.15 7.37 -3.18
N GLY A 63 -5.09 8.11 -3.77
CA GLY A 63 -5.97 7.60 -4.84
C GLY A 63 -5.21 7.22 -6.10
N LYS A 64 -4.16 7.98 -6.47
CA LYS A 64 -3.30 7.66 -7.62
C LYS A 64 -2.38 6.46 -7.34
N ILE A 65 -1.81 6.38 -6.14
CA ILE A 65 -1.01 5.22 -5.72
C ILE A 65 -1.88 3.96 -5.74
N ALA A 66 -3.09 4.01 -5.17
CA ALA A 66 -4.05 2.91 -5.24
C ALA A 66 -4.36 2.52 -6.69
N SER A 67 -4.59 3.50 -7.57
CA SER A 67 -4.80 3.28 -9.00
C SER A 67 -3.64 2.52 -9.65
N VAL A 68 -2.38 2.89 -9.36
CA VAL A 68 -1.20 2.18 -9.89
C VAL A 68 -1.17 0.74 -9.40
N ILE A 69 -1.46 0.48 -8.12
CA ILE A 69 -1.52 -0.88 -7.56
C ILE A 69 -2.56 -1.71 -8.32
N TYR A 70 -3.78 -1.22 -8.48
CA TYR A 70 -4.84 -1.91 -9.23
C TYR A 70 -4.49 -2.11 -10.70
N ASN A 71 -3.89 -1.10 -11.35
CA ASN A 71 -3.46 -1.21 -12.74
C ASN A 71 -2.42 -2.33 -12.90
N ARG A 72 -1.46 -2.47 -11.99
CA ARG A 72 -0.47 -3.54 -12.00
C ARG A 72 -1.11 -4.91 -11.73
N LEU A 73 -2.03 -5.01 -10.76
CA LEU A 73 -2.74 -6.26 -10.44
C LEU A 73 -3.58 -6.76 -11.61
N ASN A 74 -4.34 -5.86 -12.25
CA ASN A 74 -5.36 -6.21 -13.24
C ASN A 74 -4.84 -6.29 -14.69
N ASN A 75 -3.57 -5.92 -14.92
CA ASN A 75 -2.97 -5.94 -16.27
C ASN A 75 -1.66 -6.74 -16.29
N PRO A 76 -1.73 -8.07 -16.20
CA PRO A 76 -0.53 -8.93 -16.19
C PRO A 76 0.25 -8.89 -17.52
N SER A 77 -0.33 -8.36 -18.59
CA SER A 77 0.34 -8.10 -19.87
C SER A 77 1.05 -6.75 -19.95
N SER A 78 0.94 -5.90 -18.91
CA SER A 78 1.67 -4.63 -18.84
C SER A 78 3.18 -4.85 -18.64
N GLY A 79 3.96 -3.77 -18.75
CA GLY A 79 5.42 -3.82 -18.52
C GLY A 79 5.81 -4.26 -17.09
N THR A 80 4.90 -4.24 -16.14
CA THR A 80 5.11 -4.74 -14.77
C THR A 80 4.76 -6.22 -14.59
N MET A 81 4.13 -6.84 -15.60
CA MET A 81 3.77 -8.27 -15.62
C MET A 81 3.00 -8.78 -14.39
N GLY A 82 2.27 -7.89 -13.69
CA GLY A 82 1.53 -8.22 -12.46
C GLY A 82 2.37 -8.19 -11.17
N TYR A 83 3.65 -7.80 -11.24
CA TYR A 83 4.46 -7.52 -10.06
C TYR A 83 4.16 -6.13 -9.51
N LEU A 84 3.98 -6.02 -8.19
CA LEU A 84 3.73 -4.74 -7.55
C LEU A 84 5.01 -3.92 -7.35
N GLN A 85 6.14 -4.57 -7.08
CA GLN A 85 7.45 -3.94 -6.93
C GLN A 85 7.43 -2.75 -5.96
N ILE A 86 6.95 -3.00 -4.74
CA ILE A 86 6.77 -2.01 -3.69
C ILE A 86 7.83 -2.21 -2.61
N ASP A 87 8.69 -1.20 -2.39
CA ASP A 87 9.81 -1.24 -1.46
C ASP A 87 9.41 -1.45 0.00
N ALA A 88 8.22 -1.00 0.40
CA ALA A 88 7.70 -1.23 1.74
C ALA A 88 7.62 -2.73 2.10
N THR A 89 7.42 -3.61 1.12
CA THR A 89 7.42 -5.06 1.34
C THR A 89 8.82 -5.60 1.60
N LEU A 90 9.84 -5.05 0.96
CA LEU A 90 11.24 -5.39 1.24
C LEU A 90 11.67 -4.85 2.60
N ALA A 91 11.26 -3.63 2.96
CA ALA A 91 11.52 -3.06 4.28
C ALA A 91 10.93 -3.95 5.40
N PHE A 92 9.76 -4.53 5.20
CA PHE A 92 9.21 -5.51 6.13
C PHE A 92 10.09 -6.75 6.27
N LEU A 93 10.59 -7.29 5.17
CA LEU A 93 11.40 -8.52 5.15
C LEU A 93 12.78 -8.33 5.75
N ASN A 94 13.37 -7.12 5.62
CA ASN A 94 14.73 -6.85 6.13
C ASN A 94 14.74 -6.22 7.54
N GLY A 95 13.60 -6.25 8.26
CA GLY A 95 13.49 -5.74 9.63
C GLY A 95 13.35 -4.22 9.74
N GLY A 96 12.75 -3.57 8.75
CA GLY A 96 12.43 -2.14 8.74
C GLY A 96 13.56 -1.22 8.26
N LYS A 97 14.60 -1.79 7.65
CA LYS A 97 15.71 -1.01 7.07
C LYS A 97 15.35 -0.47 5.69
N VAL A 98 16.10 0.52 5.23
CA VAL A 98 16.00 0.99 3.84
C VAL A 98 16.31 -0.17 2.89
N PRO A 99 15.43 -0.49 1.95
CA PRO A 99 15.65 -1.59 1.01
C PRO A 99 16.88 -1.38 0.12
N THR A 100 17.55 -2.48 -0.15
CA THR A 100 18.72 -2.54 -1.05
C THR A 100 18.42 -3.44 -2.25
N GLU A 101 19.27 -3.41 -3.28
CA GLU A 101 19.15 -4.33 -4.41
C GLU A 101 19.22 -5.80 -3.99
N ALA A 102 20.02 -6.12 -2.95
CA ALA A 102 20.13 -7.48 -2.42
C ALA A 102 18.82 -7.98 -1.79
N ASP A 103 18.03 -7.09 -1.21
CA ASP A 103 16.75 -7.47 -0.57
C ASP A 103 15.71 -7.95 -1.61
N LYS A 104 15.84 -7.55 -2.88
CA LYS A 104 14.97 -8.02 -3.97
C LYS A 104 15.11 -9.53 -4.23
N ALA A 105 16.20 -10.17 -3.76
CA ALA A 105 16.43 -11.59 -3.90
C ALA A 105 15.90 -12.42 -2.69
N ILE A 106 15.32 -11.78 -1.67
CA ILE A 106 14.77 -12.49 -0.51
C ILE A 106 13.56 -13.33 -0.96
N ASP A 107 13.68 -14.66 -0.83
CA ASP A 107 12.62 -15.59 -1.16
C ASP A 107 11.51 -15.58 -0.08
N SER A 108 10.45 -14.86 -0.36
CA SER A 108 9.30 -14.73 0.53
C SER A 108 8.05 -14.35 -0.28
N PRO A 109 6.87 -14.91 0.04
CA PRO A 109 5.62 -14.53 -0.60
C PRO A 109 5.22 -13.07 -0.34
N TYR A 110 5.88 -12.39 0.59
CA TYR A 110 5.73 -10.95 0.79
C TYR A 110 6.59 -10.11 -0.16
N ASN A 111 7.55 -10.71 -0.86
CA ASN A 111 8.41 -9.98 -1.79
C ASN A 111 7.69 -9.72 -3.11
N THR A 112 7.16 -8.52 -3.28
CA THR A 112 6.39 -8.10 -4.46
C THR A 112 7.25 -7.87 -5.71
N TYR A 113 8.58 -8.06 -5.62
CA TYR A 113 9.51 -8.11 -6.76
C TYR A 113 9.65 -9.52 -7.34
N LEU A 114 9.44 -10.56 -6.52
CA LEU A 114 9.56 -11.98 -6.92
C LEU A 114 8.21 -12.66 -7.10
N TYR A 115 7.18 -12.23 -6.37
CA TYR A 115 5.85 -12.83 -6.38
C TYR A 115 4.83 -11.84 -6.91
N LYS A 116 4.00 -12.31 -7.85
CA LYS A 116 2.93 -11.52 -8.46
C LYS A 116 1.74 -11.39 -7.53
N GLY A 117 0.98 -10.33 -7.71
CA GLY A 117 -0.24 -10.09 -6.96
C GLY A 117 0.00 -9.48 -5.59
N LEU A 118 -1.01 -9.57 -4.73
CA LEU A 118 -0.94 -9.04 -3.36
C LEU A 118 -0.12 -9.96 -2.45
N PRO A 119 0.63 -9.40 -1.49
CA PRO A 119 1.23 -10.20 -0.43
C PRO A 119 0.13 -10.90 0.41
N PRO A 120 0.46 -11.99 1.13
CA PRO A 120 -0.53 -12.85 1.81
C PRO A 120 -1.39 -12.14 2.86
N ALA A 121 -0.89 -11.06 3.45
CA ALA A 121 -1.59 -10.30 4.48
C ALA A 121 -1.04 -8.88 4.60
N PRO A 122 -1.78 -7.96 5.23
CA PRO A 122 -1.25 -6.65 5.62
C PRO A 122 -0.06 -6.80 6.57
N ILE A 123 0.98 -5.99 6.37
CA ILE A 123 2.17 -5.91 7.22
C ILE A 123 2.22 -4.62 8.05
N ALA A 124 1.21 -3.77 7.93
CA ALA A 124 1.00 -2.57 8.72
C ALA A 124 -0.50 -2.35 8.96
N ASN A 125 -0.84 -1.42 9.86
CA ASN A 125 -2.22 -1.04 10.12
C ASN A 125 -2.53 0.27 9.37
N PRO A 126 -3.27 0.24 8.24
CA PRO A 126 -3.58 1.44 7.48
C PRO A 126 -4.58 2.34 8.21
N GLY A 127 -4.43 3.64 8.01
CA GLY A 127 -5.42 4.64 8.42
C GLY A 127 -6.66 4.64 7.52
N LEU A 128 -7.69 5.37 7.95
CA LEU A 128 -8.98 5.41 7.24
C LEU A 128 -8.85 6.00 5.83
N ASP A 129 -7.96 6.97 5.63
CA ASP A 129 -7.77 7.62 4.32
C ASP A 129 -7.15 6.66 3.31
N ALA A 130 -6.21 5.81 3.75
CA ALA A 130 -5.65 4.77 2.90
C ALA A 130 -6.68 3.67 2.57
N ILE A 131 -7.54 3.30 3.54
CA ILE A 131 -8.65 2.36 3.30
C ILE A 131 -9.64 2.94 2.29
N LYS A 132 -10.02 4.22 2.43
CA LYS A 132 -10.90 4.91 1.46
C LYS A 132 -10.27 4.97 0.07
N ALA A 133 -8.98 5.29 -0.03
CA ALA A 133 -8.27 5.32 -1.31
C ALA A 133 -8.18 3.93 -1.97
N ALA A 134 -8.02 2.87 -1.19
CA ALA A 134 -8.08 1.50 -1.69
C ALA A 134 -9.47 1.11 -2.20
N LEU A 135 -10.55 1.63 -1.59
CA LEU A 135 -11.93 1.37 -1.99
C LEU A 135 -12.43 2.25 -3.14
N ASP A 136 -11.85 3.44 -3.29
CA ASP A 136 -12.23 4.40 -4.33
C ASP A 136 -10.97 4.99 -5.00
N PRO A 137 -10.21 4.16 -5.74
CA PRO A 137 -8.99 4.60 -6.41
C PRO A 137 -9.31 5.56 -7.55
N GLU A 138 -8.41 6.51 -7.83
CA GLU A 138 -8.53 7.34 -9.02
C GLU A 138 -8.49 6.46 -10.29
N LYS A 139 -9.27 6.80 -11.29
CA LYS A 139 -9.27 6.10 -12.58
C LYS A 139 -8.17 6.66 -13.47
N THR A 140 -7.00 6.05 -13.43
CA THR A 140 -5.84 6.47 -14.23
C THR A 140 -5.30 5.32 -15.09
N GLY A 141 -4.41 5.66 -16.03
CA GLY A 141 -3.66 4.66 -16.79
C GLY A 141 -2.19 4.59 -16.37
N TYR A 142 -1.85 4.96 -15.13
CA TYR A 142 -0.49 4.94 -14.64
C TYR A 142 -0.09 3.56 -14.12
N PHE A 143 1.14 3.15 -14.42
CA PHE A 143 1.77 1.92 -13.94
C PHE A 143 3.03 2.18 -13.12
N TYR A 144 3.55 3.41 -13.15
CA TYR A 144 4.80 3.79 -12.52
C TYR A 144 4.63 5.13 -11.80
N TYR A 145 5.36 5.30 -10.72
CA TYR A 145 5.49 6.56 -10.00
C TYR A 145 6.91 6.70 -9.44
N ALA A 146 7.29 7.91 -9.14
CA ALA A 146 8.56 8.21 -8.48
C ALA A 146 8.43 9.50 -7.68
N LEU A 147 9.10 9.55 -6.53
CA LEU A 147 9.15 10.73 -5.68
C LEU A 147 10.17 11.72 -6.27
N GLY A 148 9.72 12.95 -6.57
CA GLY A 148 10.58 14.03 -7.06
C GLY A 148 11.44 14.67 -5.96
N ASP A 149 12.38 15.50 -6.37
CA ASP A 149 13.22 16.32 -5.44
C ASP A 149 12.38 17.31 -4.61
N ASP A 150 11.18 17.65 -5.09
CA ASP A 150 10.19 18.49 -4.42
C ASP A 150 9.33 17.72 -3.39
N ASN A 151 9.64 16.43 -3.15
CA ASN A 151 8.88 15.51 -2.30
C ASN A 151 7.44 15.27 -2.77
N THR A 152 7.13 15.44 -4.05
CA THR A 152 5.86 15.06 -4.65
C THR A 152 6.03 13.86 -5.58
N HIS A 153 4.99 13.01 -5.71
CA HIS A 153 5.03 11.91 -6.66
C HIS A 153 4.66 12.37 -8.06
N SER A 154 5.46 11.95 -9.02
CA SER A 154 5.14 11.99 -10.45
C SER A 154 4.70 10.62 -10.94
N PHE A 155 3.69 10.57 -11.80
CA PHE A 155 3.05 9.35 -12.27
C PHE A 155 3.22 9.13 -13.76
N PHE A 156 3.51 7.89 -14.18
CA PHE A 156 3.89 7.57 -15.56
C PHE A 156 3.15 6.33 -16.07
N LYS A 157 2.87 6.32 -17.38
CA LYS A 157 2.28 5.17 -18.07
C LYS A 157 3.33 4.12 -18.46
N THR A 158 4.58 4.53 -18.67
CA THR A 158 5.67 3.67 -19.16
C THR A 158 6.90 3.79 -18.28
N LEU A 159 7.69 2.71 -18.21
CA LEU A 159 8.97 2.67 -17.53
C LEU A 159 9.96 3.69 -18.09
N ASP A 160 10.01 3.84 -19.40
CA ASP A 160 10.90 4.80 -20.07
C ASP A 160 10.59 6.26 -19.66
N ALA A 161 9.30 6.62 -19.51
CA ALA A 161 8.92 7.94 -19.02
C ALA A 161 9.37 8.16 -17.55
N GLN A 162 9.20 7.14 -16.69
CA GLN A 162 9.71 7.18 -15.32
C GLN A 162 11.25 7.33 -15.31
N GLN A 163 11.96 6.53 -16.07
CA GLN A 163 13.43 6.59 -16.10
C GLN A 163 13.96 7.94 -16.60
N ARG A 164 13.30 8.56 -17.60
CA ARG A 164 13.64 9.93 -18.01
C ARG A 164 13.47 10.92 -16.87
N PHE A 165 12.38 10.82 -16.11
CA PHE A 165 12.15 11.67 -14.94
C PHE A 165 13.24 11.44 -13.89
N LEU A 166 13.55 10.20 -13.50
CA LEU A 166 14.56 9.87 -12.49
C LEU A 166 15.93 10.50 -12.79
N ARG A 167 16.34 10.52 -14.07
CA ARG A 167 17.60 11.15 -14.51
C ARG A 167 17.65 12.67 -14.29
N THR A 168 16.51 13.33 -14.10
CA THR A 168 16.43 14.76 -13.83
C THR A 168 16.46 15.08 -12.34
N GLN A 169 16.32 14.05 -11.48
CA GLN A 169 16.21 14.20 -10.03
C GLN A 169 17.55 13.96 -9.35
N THR A 170 17.96 14.86 -8.44
CA THR A 170 19.25 14.78 -7.75
C THR A 170 19.30 13.63 -6.74
N ARG A 171 18.17 13.24 -6.17
CA ARG A 171 18.06 12.14 -5.20
C ARG A 171 18.37 10.74 -5.77
N TYR A 172 18.42 10.60 -7.09
CA TYR A 172 18.68 9.33 -7.79
C TYR A 172 20.00 9.32 -8.56
N ASN A 173 20.79 10.42 -8.49
CA ASN A 173 22.07 10.59 -9.17
C ASN A 173 23.27 10.47 -8.22
#